data_4c511d5e46f0efd647b69777a1912f37
#
_entry.id   4c511d5e46f0efd647b69777a1912f37
#
_cell.length_a   1.000
_cell.length_b   1.000
_cell.length_c   1.000
_cell.angle_alpha   90.00
_cell.angle_beta   90.00
_cell.angle_gamma   90.00
#
_symmetry.space_group_name_H-M   'P 1'
#
loop_
_entity.id
_entity.type
_entity.pdbx_description
1 polymer ?
#
loop_
_entity_poly.entity_id
_entity_poly.type
_entity_poly.pdbx_seq_one_letter_code
_entity_poly.pdbx_strand_id
1 'polypeptide(L)'
;ANLRRFVEETRQKGGIPVLFNSVVRRCWYAENLKNDDDEKLRKTVFDGEEKINSDTLIDTHGAYVVAPRCVAQELNVPFVDATKITHDIETSLGIKGSRSLHMWYKPGEVPSIPKGRMDNTHYNVYGARIIAGALADAIGKAVPALGKHVRHYDYVVSAEGRGNFMTL
;
A
#
# COMPACT_ATOMS: atom_id res chain seq x y z
N ALA A 1 5.50 16.64 -15.62
CA ALA A 1 6.49 16.51 -16.72
C ALA A 1 7.04 15.06 -16.80
N ASN A 2 7.62 14.53 -15.73
CA ASN A 2 8.34 13.24 -15.77
C ASN A 2 7.46 12.02 -16.12
N LEU A 3 6.23 11.93 -15.59
CA LEU A 3 5.34 10.82 -15.91
C LEU A 3 4.98 10.74 -17.40
N ARG A 4 4.75 11.90 -18.05
CA ARG A 4 4.51 11.93 -19.49
C ARG A 4 5.70 11.37 -20.26
N ARG A 5 6.91 11.84 -19.92
CA ARG A 5 8.14 11.35 -20.53
C ARG A 5 8.32 9.84 -20.36
N PHE A 6 8.06 9.29 -19.17
CA PHE A 6 8.14 7.85 -18.96
C PHE A 6 7.15 7.07 -19.83
N VAL A 7 5.93 7.56 -19.99
CA VAL A 7 4.94 6.95 -20.88
C VAL A 7 5.44 6.96 -22.32
N GLU A 8 5.91 8.10 -22.80
CA GLU A 8 6.41 8.28 -24.17
C GLU A 8 7.64 7.41 -24.45
N GLU A 9 8.64 7.45 -23.57
CA GLU A 9 9.85 6.63 -23.71
C GLU A 9 9.56 5.14 -23.66
N THR A 10 8.60 4.70 -22.82
CA THR A 10 8.15 3.31 -22.77
C THR A 10 7.55 2.88 -24.10
N ARG A 11 6.66 3.69 -24.66
CA ARG A 11 6.04 3.44 -25.98
C ARG A 11 7.05 3.41 -27.12
N GLN A 12 8.01 4.33 -27.11
CA GLN A 12 9.09 4.36 -28.12
C GLN A 12 9.95 3.08 -28.10
N LYS A 13 10.04 2.42 -26.95
CA LYS A 13 10.71 1.13 -26.79
C LYS A 13 9.81 -0.08 -27.07
N GLY A 14 8.58 0.12 -27.53
CA GLY A 14 7.61 -0.94 -27.79
C GLY A 14 6.94 -1.49 -26.54
N GLY A 15 7.13 -0.86 -25.37
CA GLY A 15 6.49 -1.25 -24.12
C GLY A 15 5.06 -0.69 -24.00
N ILE A 16 4.26 -1.32 -23.14
CA ILE A 16 2.92 -0.87 -22.79
C ILE A 16 2.98 -0.31 -21.37
N PRO A 17 2.89 1.03 -21.20
CA PRO A 17 2.91 1.62 -19.86
C PRO A 17 1.60 1.36 -19.13
N VAL A 18 1.69 1.10 -17.83
CA VAL A 18 0.56 1.08 -16.87
C VAL A 18 0.91 2.01 -15.73
N LEU A 19 0.06 2.96 -15.42
CA LEU A 19 0.32 3.90 -14.34
C LEU A 19 -0.43 3.51 -13.06
N PHE A 20 0.22 3.80 -11.95
CA PHE A 20 -0.31 3.65 -10.60
C PHE A 20 -0.17 4.96 -9.85
N ASN A 21 -1.08 5.23 -8.93
CA ASN A 21 -0.79 6.14 -7.83
C ASN A 21 -0.19 5.37 -6.64
N SER A 22 0.19 6.08 -5.58
CA SER A 22 0.77 5.46 -4.38
C SER A 22 -0.27 4.66 -3.59
N VAL A 23 0.19 3.63 -2.87
CA VAL A 23 -0.59 3.04 -1.79
C VAL A 23 -0.78 4.05 -0.65
N VAL A 24 -1.81 3.90 0.18
CA VAL A 24 -1.99 4.77 1.34
C VAL A 24 -0.93 4.52 2.40
N ARG A 25 -0.68 5.51 3.21
CA ARG A 25 -0.05 5.33 4.52
C ARG A 25 -1.15 5.09 5.55
N ARG A 26 -0.92 4.17 6.45
CA ARG A 26 -1.81 3.95 7.56
C ARG A 26 -1.72 5.13 8.53
N CYS A 27 -2.62 6.09 8.42
CA CYS A 27 -2.63 7.28 9.25
C CYS A 27 -4.02 7.49 9.88
N TRP A 28 -4.08 7.32 11.20
CA TRP A 28 -5.27 7.55 12.03
C TRP A 28 -5.07 8.73 13.00
N TYR A 29 -4.13 9.63 12.67
CA TYR A 29 -3.77 10.77 13.50
C TYR A 29 -3.63 12.04 12.66
N ALA A 30 -4.50 13.02 12.88
CA ALA A 30 -4.64 14.19 12.01
C ALA A 30 -3.51 15.22 12.13
N GLU A 31 -2.79 15.26 13.25
CA GLU A 31 -1.82 16.32 13.54
C GLU A 31 -0.43 16.08 12.96
N ASN A 32 -0.11 14.88 12.50
CA ASN A 32 1.23 14.49 12.05
C ASN A 32 1.33 14.30 10.55
N LEU A 33 1.00 15.34 9.79
CA LEU A 33 1.12 15.28 8.32
C LEU A 33 2.49 15.73 7.79
N LYS A 34 3.50 15.90 8.64
CA LYS A 34 4.84 16.30 8.23
C LYS A 34 5.64 15.09 7.77
N ASN A 35 6.22 15.18 6.57
CA ASN A 35 7.03 14.12 5.95
C ASN A 35 8.25 13.66 6.78
N ASP A 36 8.67 14.45 7.75
CA ASP A 36 9.81 14.15 8.63
C ASP A 36 9.53 13.00 9.62
N ASP A 37 8.27 12.65 9.83
CA ASP A 37 7.90 11.67 10.85
C ASP A 37 8.21 10.22 10.43
N ASP A 38 8.29 9.92 9.13
CA ASP A 38 8.64 8.59 8.64
C ASP A 38 10.04 8.14 9.08
N GLU A 39 11.02 9.05 9.05
CA GLU A 39 12.37 8.71 9.48
C GLU A 39 12.46 8.58 11.00
N LYS A 40 11.71 9.39 11.73
CA LYS A 40 11.59 9.27 13.18
C LYS A 40 10.89 7.98 13.56
N LEU A 41 9.79 7.60 12.88
CA LEU A 41 9.06 6.35 13.11
C LEU A 41 9.93 5.12 12.88
N ARG A 42 10.82 5.13 11.88
CA ARG A 42 11.79 4.05 11.65
C ARG A 42 12.81 3.89 12.78
N LYS A 43 13.09 4.95 13.49
CA LYS A 43 14.03 4.98 14.63
C LYS A 43 13.34 4.81 15.99
N THR A 44 12.00 4.83 16.01
CA THR A 44 11.24 4.77 17.25
C THR A 44 11.31 3.35 17.83
N VAL A 45 11.72 3.27 19.07
CA VAL A 45 11.62 2.06 19.88
C VAL A 45 10.13 1.75 20.06
N PHE A 46 9.76 0.48 19.99
CA PHE A 46 8.39 0.06 20.28
C PHE A 46 8.04 0.42 21.73
N ASP A 47 7.16 1.39 21.93
CA ASP A 47 6.61 1.76 23.23
C ASP A 47 5.22 1.16 23.51
N GLY A 48 4.64 0.51 22.48
CA GLY A 48 3.33 -0.16 22.58
C GLY A 48 2.15 0.78 22.39
N GLU A 49 2.36 2.09 22.29
CA GLU A 49 1.33 3.09 22.16
C GLU A 49 1.28 3.66 20.73
N GLU A 50 0.09 3.68 20.16
CA GLU A 50 -0.18 4.35 18.91
C GLU A 50 -1.01 5.60 19.16
N LYS A 51 -0.56 6.75 18.65
CA LYS A 51 -1.35 7.96 18.68
C LYS A 51 -2.47 7.90 17.64
N ILE A 52 -3.70 8.01 18.14
CA ILE A 52 -4.92 7.95 17.33
C ILE A 52 -5.83 9.08 17.77
N ASN A 53 -6.30 9.90 16.82
CA ASN A 53 -7.32 10.92 17.07
C ASN A 53 -8.31 11.05 15.92
N SER A 54 -8.36 10.05 15.04
CA SER A 54 -9.31 9.97 13.92
C SER A 54 -9.88 8.57 13.84
N ASP A 55 -11.16 8.45 13.55
CA ASP A 55 -11.86 7.22 13.22
C ASP A 55 -11.87 6.91 11.71
N THR A 56 -11.34 7.84 10.92
CA THR A 56 -11.20 7.72 9.46
C THR A 56 -9.74 7.73 9.07
N LEU A 57 -9.38 6.94 8.06
CA LEU A 57 -8.02 6.90 7.50
C LEU A 57 -7.74 8.23 6.78
N ILE A 58 -6.63 8.88 7.14
CA ILE A 58 -6.26 10.21 6.64
C ILE A 58 -5.35 10.07 5.44
N ASP A 59 -5.69 10.74 4.33
CA ASP A 59 -4.81 10.86 3.17
C ASP A 59 -3.62 11.77 3.48
N THR A 60 -2.42 11.21 3.36
CA THR A 60 -1.16 11.93 3.62
C THR A 60 -0.40 12.28 2.34
N HIS A 61 -0.89 11.87 1.17
CA HIS A 61 -0.22 12.09 -0.12
C HIS A 61 -0.73 13.31 -0.88
N GLY A 62 -1.93 13.80 -0.53
CA GLY A 62 -2.53 14.99 -1.13
C GLY A 62 -2.56 14.94 -2.66
N ALA A 63 -2.12 15.98 -3.32
CA ALA A 63 -2.16 16.11 -4.79
C ALA A 63 -1.29 15.09 -5.55
N TYR A 64 -0.33 14.43 -4.90
CA TYR A 64 0.55 13.47 -5.57
C TYR A 64 -0.19 12.24 -6.09
N VAL A 65 -1.32 11.85 -5.49
CA VAL A 65 -2.11 10.69 -5.95
C VAL A 65 -2.94 11.01 -7.19
N VAL A 66 -3.17 12.30 -7.47
CA VAL A 66 -3.98 12.76 -8.61
C VAL A 66 -3.18 12.78 -9.92
N ALA A 67 -1.91 13.13 -9.85
CA ALA A 67 -1.07 13.34 -11.02
C ALA A 67 -0.96 12.09 -11.94
N PRO A 68 -0.75 10.85 -11.45
CA PRO A 68 -0.71 9.67 -12.31
C PRO A 68 -2.04 9.41 -13.01
N ARG A 69 -3.16 9.64 -12.34
CA ARG A 69 -4.50 9.50 -12.93
C ARG A 69 -4.72 10.49 -14.08
N CYS A 70 -4.38 11.77 -13.87
CA CYS A 70 -4.51 12.78 -14.90
C CYS A 70 -3.65 12.46 -16.14
N VAL A 71 -2.41 12.02 -15.94
CA VAL A 71 -1.53 11.63 -17.06
C VAL A 71 -2.04 10.38 -17.76
N ALA A 72 -2.57 9.41 -17.02
CA ALA A 72 -3.16 8.21 -17.60
C ALA A 72 -4.36 8.55 -18.50
N GLN A 73 -5.24 9.42 -18.05
CA GLN A 73 -6.38 9.91 -18.83
C GLN A 73 -5.94 10.70 -20.06
N GLU A 74 -5.00 11.62 -19.90
CA GLU A 74 -4.49 12.47 -20.97
C GLU A 74 -3.84 11.66 -22.10
N LEU A 75 -3.04 10.65 -21.74
CA LEU A 75 -2.28 9.84 -22.69
C LEU A 75 -2.93 8.50 -23.03
N ASN A 76 -4.16 8.26 -22.59
CA ASN A 76 -4.88 7.00 -22.77
C ASN A 76 -4.02 5.78 -22.37
N VAL A 77 -3.58 5.79 -21.11
CA VAL A 77 -2.76 4.73 -20.50
C VAL A 77 -3.61 3.99 -19.46
N PRO A 78 -3.56 2.65 -19.39
CA PRO A 78 -4.18 1.91 -18.30
C PRO A 78 -3.73 2.46 -16.93
N PHE A 79 -4.70 2.60 -16.02
CA PHE A 79 -4.47 3.15 -14.68
C PHE A 79 -5.01 2.22 -13.60
N VAL A 80 -4.21 2.03 -12.55
CA VAL A 80 -4.60 1.31 -11.34
C VAL A 80 -4.61 2.27 -10.17
N ASP A 81 -5.76 2.44 -9.53
CA ASP A 81 -5.94 3.30 -8.36
C ASP A 81 -5.51 2.57 -7.09
N ALA A 82 -4.20 2.46 -6.90
CA ALA A 82 -3.64 1.79 -5.73
C ALA A 82 -4.01 2.50 -4.42
N THR A 83 -4.13 3.84 -4.44
CA THR A 83 -4.59 4.62 -3.29
C THR A 83 -5.98 4.16 -2.86
N LYS A 84 -6.95 4.12 -3.79
CA LYS A 84 -8.32 3.70 -3.46
C LYS A 84 -8.36 2.26 -2.96
N ILE A 85 -7.70 1.36 -3.66
CA ILE A 85 -7.69 -0.08 -3.31
C ILE A 85 -7.15 -0.28 -1.89
N THR A 86 -6.01 0.31 -1.57
CA THR A 86 -5.40 0.14 -0.26
C THR A 86 -6.14 0.90 0.84
N HIS A 87 -6.71 2.08 0.53
CA HIS A 87 -7.59 2.80 1.44
C HIS A 87 -8.81 1.96 1.84
N ASP A 88 -9.47 1.33 0.87
CA ASP A 88 -10.66 0.51 1.13
C ASP A 88 -10.30 -0.72 1.99
N ILE A 89 -9.16 -1.38 1.72
CA ILE A 89 -8.68 -2.51 2.51
C ILE A 89 -8.40 -2.08 3.96
N GLU A 90 -7.62 -1.03 4.15
CA GLU A 90 -7.25 -0.59 5.50
C GLU A 90 -8.43 -0.07 6.29
N THR A 91 -9.34 0.65 5.64
CA THR A 91 -10.58 1.13 6.26
C THR A 91 -11.48 -0.03 6.67
N SER A 92 -11.61 -1.07 5.85
CA SER A 92 -12.42 -2.25 6.16
C SER A 92 -11.88 -3.02 7.38
N LEU A 93 -10.57 -3.04 7.56
CA LEU A 93 -9.91 -3.66 8.71
C LEU A 93 -9.96 -2.77 9.96
N GLY A 94 -10.17 -1.49 9.81
CA GLY A 94 -10.17 -0.50 10.88
C GLY A 94 -8.79 -0.32 11.53
N ILE A 95 -8.77 0.49 12.59
CA ILE A 95 -7.53 0.93 13.26
C ILE A 95 -6.67 -0.27 13.73
N LYS A 96 -7.26 -1.23 14.41
CA LYS A 96 -6.53 -2.38 14.96
C LYS A 96 -6.15 -3.40 13.89
N GLY A 97 -7.08 -3.73 13.00
CA GLY A 97 -6.87 -4.73 11.97
C GLY A 97 -5.83 -4.30 10.94
N SER A 98 -5.88 -3.05 10.47
CA SER A 98 -4.93 -2.52 9.50
C SER A 98 -3.48 -2.50 10.01
N ARG A 99 -3.26 -2.42 11.32
CA ARG A 99 -1.93 -2.54 11.92
C ARG A 99 -1.24 -3.85 11.56
N SER A 100 -1.99 -4.94 11.43
CA SER A 100 -1.44 -6.26 11.08
C SER A 100 -0.81 -6.32 9.69
N LEU A 101 -1.15 -5.41 8.80
CA LEU A 101 -0.55 -5.29 7.47
C LEU A 101 0.82 -4.61 7.48
N HIS A 102 1.15 -3.87 8.52
CA HIS A 102 2.32 -3.00 8.61
C HIS A 102 3.42 -3.58 9.48
N MET A 103 4.60 -2.93 9.46
CA MET A 103 5.77 -3.41 10.22
C MET A 103 5.66 -3.01 11.70
N TRP A 104 4.69 -3.63 12.38
CA TRP A 104 4.49 -3.51 13.82
C TRP A 104 4.97 -4.78 14.51
N TYR A 105 6.09 -4.70 15.20
CA TYR A 105 6.74 -5.82 15.88
C TYR A 105 7.11 -5.44 17.30
N LYS A 106 6.82 -6.32 18.23
CA LYS A 106 7.29 -6.20 19.62
C LYS A 106 8.79 -6.45 19.71
N PRO A 107 9.47 -5.94 20.74
CA PRO A 107 10.86 -6.31 21.00
C PRO A 107 11.05 -7.83 21.07
N GLY A 108 12.03 -8.35 20.36
CA GLY A 108 12.34 -9.78 20.31
C GLY A 108 11.45 -10.62 19.38
N GLU A 109 10.39 -10.06 18.78
CA GLU A 109 9.49 -10.80 17.87
C GLU A 109 10.16 -11.16 16.55
N VAL A 110 11.00 -10.27 16.03
CA VAL A 110 11.73 -10.47 14.77
C VAL A 110 13.23 -10.35 15.04
N PRO A 111 14.03 -11.38 14.78
CA PRO A 111 15.47 -11.37 15.08
C PRO A 111 16.25 -10.20 14.47
N SER A 112 15.90 -9.78 13.24
CA SER A 112 16.52 -8.64 12.56
C SER A 112 16.06 -7.28 13.10
N ILE A 113 15.03 -7.25 13.97
CA ILE A 113 14.46 -6.03 14.55
C ILE A 113 14.31 -6.23 16.08
N PRO A 114 15.43 -6.40 16.80
CA PRO A 114 15.38 -6.84 18.22
C PRO A 114 14.72 -5.82 19.16
N LYS A 115 14.71 -4.54 18.79
CA LYS A 115 14.05 -3.48 19.57
C LYS A 115 12.57 -3.27 19.26
N GLY A 116 12.02 -4.10 18.34
CA GLY A 116 10.68 -3.89 17.81
C GLY A 116 10.60 -2.72 16.81
N ARG A 117 9.42 -2.49 16.27
CA ARG A 117 9.15 -1.42 15.31
C ARG A 117 7.69 -1.02 15.36
N MET A 118 7.41 0.28 15.17
CA MET A 118 6.08 0.82 14.92
C MET A 118 6.13 1.63 13.62
N ASP A 119 5.75 1.01 12.52
CA ASP A 119 5.88 1.60 11.19
C ASP A 119 4.54 1.50 10.45
N ASN A 120 3.92 2.63 10.20
CA ASN A 120 2.63 2.78 9.52
C ASN A 120 2.77 2.99 8.01
N THR A 121 3.99 3.01 7.49
CA THR A 121 4.26 3.28 6.07
C THR A 121 4.57 2.01 5.30
N HIS A 122 5.37 1.11 5.88
CA HIS A 122 5.83 -0.08 5.20
C HIS A 122 4.99 -1.30 5.58
N TYR A 123 4.55 -2.03 4.57
CA TYR A 123 3.89 -3.31 4.76
C TYR A 123 4.89 -4.37 5.27
N ASN A 124 4.43 -5.23 6.16
CA ASN A 124 5.12 -6.48 6.45
C ASN A 124 4.87 -7.51 5.33
N VAL A 125 5.45 -8.71 5.42
CA VAL A 125 5.30 -9.75 4.39
C VAL A 125 3.83 -10.14 4.18
N TYR A 126 3.05 -10.22 5.25
CA TYR A 126 1.63 -10.54 5.18
C TYR A 126 0.85 -9.43 4.46
N GLY A 127 1.00 -8.18 4.89
CA GLY A 127 0.34 -7.05 4.25
C GLY A 127 0.74 -6.88 2.79
N ALA A 128 2.05 -7.02 2.49
CA ALA A 128 2.54 -6.93 1.12
C ALA A 128 1.89 -7.98 0.18
N ARG A 129 1.65 -9.19 0.66
CA ARG A 129 0.96 -10.24 -0.13
C ARG A 129 -0.50 -9.92 -0.38
N ILE A 130 -1.22 -9.43 0.63
CA ILE A 130 -2.63 -9.00 0.48
C ILE A 130 -2.73 -7.88 -0.54
N ILE A 131 -1.92 -6.85 -0.37
CA ILE A 131 -1.93 -5.69 -1.26
C ILE A 131 -1.49 -6.09 -2.68
N ALA A 132 -0.46 -6.91 -2.83
CA ALA A 132 -0.01 -7.40 -4.14
C ALA A 132 -1.11 -8.20 -4.86
N GLY A 133 -1.86 -9.04 -4.14
CA GLY A 133 -3.01 -9.76 -4.70
C GLY A 133 -4.09 -8.81 -5.23
N ALA A 134 -4.51 -7.84 -4.42
CA ALA A 134 -5.50 -6.85 -4.83
C ALA A 134 -5.04 -5.99 -6.01
N LEU A 135 -3.77 -5.61 -6.05
CA LEU A 135 -3.19 -4.86 -7.17
C LEU A 135 -3.07 -5.72 -8.43
N ALA A 136 -2.73 -7.02 -8.31
CA ALA A 136 -2.69 -7.95 -9.45
C ALA A 136 -4.07 -8.09 -10.10
N ASP A 137 -5.12 -8.22 -9.30
CA ASP A 137 -6.49 -8.23 -9.80
C ASP A 137 -6.87 -6.94 -10.52
N ALA A 138 -6.47 -5.80 -9.96
CA ALA A 138 -6.72 -4.51 -10.57
C ALA A 138 -5.94 -4.32 -11.88
N ILE A 139 -4.70 -4.81 -11.97
CA ILE A 139 -3.92 -4.85 -13.21
C ILE A 139 -4.63 -5.72 -14.26
N GLY A 140 -5.10 -6.91 -13.87
CA GLY A 140 -5.83 -7.80 -14.76
C GLY A 140 -7.09 -7.17 -15.35
N LYS A 141 -7.78 -6.33 -14.58
CA LYS A 141 -8.94 -5.55 -15.02
C LYS A 141 -8.55 -4.40 -15.94
N ALA A 142 -7.50 -3.66 -15.59
CA ALA A 142 -7.01 -2.51 -16.36
C ALA A 142 -6.35 -2.94 -17.69
N VAL A 143 -5.74 -4.12 -17.73
CA VAL A 143 -5.06 -4.70 -18.89
C VAL A 143 -5.53 -6.15 -19.10
N PRO A 144 -6.63 -6.38 -19.82
CA PRO A 144 -7.23 -7.72 -19.94
C PRO A 144 -6.27 -8.79 -20.46
N ALA A 145 -5.30 -8.42 -21.29
CA ALA A 145 -4.27 -9.34 -21.77
C ALA A 145 -3.43 -9.93 -20.62
N LEU A 146 -3.26 -9.21 -19.52
CA LEU A 146 -2.59 -9.67 -18.30
C LEU A 146 -3.55 -10.44 -17.38
N GLY A 147 -4.85 -10.16 -17.44
CA GLY A 147 -5.86 -10.76 -16.57
C GLY A 147 -5.85 -12.30 -16.61
N LYS A 148 -5.64 -12.89 -17.80
CA LYS A 148 -5.53 -14.34 -17.97
C LYS A 148 -4.31 -14.98 -17.29
N HIS A 149 -3.36 -14.18 -16.85
CA HIS A 149 -2.14 -14.63 -16.17
C HIS A 149 -2.18 -14.36 -14.66
N VAL A 150 -3.19 -13.62 -14.17
CA VAL A 150 -3.39 -13.39 -12.74
C VAL A 150 -3.80 -14.72 -12.11
N ARG A 151 -3.06 -15.12 -11.09
CA ARG A 151 -3.39 -16.28 -10.26
C ARG A 151 -4.08 -15.78 -9.03
N HIS A 152 -5.29 -16.26 -8.79
CA HIS A 152 -6.03 -15.98 -7.57
C HIS A 152 -5.56 -16.94 -6.49
N TYR A 153 -5.16 -16.36 -5.37
CA TYR A 153 -4.91 -17.11 -4.14
C TYR A 153 -5.99 -16.69 -3.15
N ASP A 154 -6.62 -17.65 -2.50
CA ASP A 154 -7.57 -17.37 -1.43
C ASP A 154 -6.81 -16.83 -0.22
N TYR A 155 -6.68 -15.52 -0.14
CA TYR A 155 -6.15 -14.85 1.03
C TYR A 155 -7.26 -14.73 2.08
N VAL A 156 -7.23 -15.56 3.09
CA VAL A 156 -8.07 -15.36 4.25
C VAL A 156 -7.46 -14.26 5.09
N VAL A 157 -8.05 -13.07 5.02
CA VAL A 157 -7.74 -11.98 5.96
C VAL A 157 -8.40 -12.35 7.29
N SER A 158 -7.67 -13.01 8.19
CA SER A 158 -8.17 -13.23 9.53
C SER A 158 -8.04 -11.95 10.35
N ALA A 159 -9.06 -11.62 11.14
CA ALA A 159 -9.04 -10.50 12.08
C ALA A 159 -7.88 -10.60 13.11
N GLU A 160 -7.25 -11.75 13.24
CA GLU A 160 -6.13 -12.03 14.14
C GLU A 160 -4.74 -11.83 13.52
N GLY A 161 -4.66 -11.39 12.25
CA GLY A 161 -3.41 -10.95 11.63
C GLY A 161 -2.34 -12.02 11.39
N ARG A 162 -2.65 -13.30 11.58
CA ARG A 162 -1.76 -14.42 11.27
C ARG A 162 -2.46 -15.36 10.28
N GLY A 163 -2.30 -15.07 9.01
CA GLY A 163 -2.76 -15.96 7.95
C GLY A 163 -1.89 -17.22 7.90
N ASN A 164 -2.46 -18.36 8.17
CA ASN A 164 -1.88 -19.63 7.76
C ASN A 164 -1.98 -19.72 6.24
N PHE A 165 -0.84 -19.84 5.56
CA PHE A 165 -0.81 -20.06 4.13
C PHE A 165 -1.22 -21.50 3.84
N MET A 166 -2.41 -21.70 3.28
CA MET A 166 -2.67 -22.93 2.57
C MET A 166 -2.11 -22.81 1.15
N THR A 167 -1.08 -23.56 0.87
CA THR A 167 -0.66 -23.89 -0.49
C THR A 167 -1.67 -24.92 -1.00
N LEU A 168 -2.41 -24.55 -2.05
CA LEU A 168 -3.11 -25.52 -2.89
C LEU A 168 -2.17 -26.06 -3.95
#